data_0784ce0a33fda5312348c48fc3e800c1
#
_entry.id   0784ce0a33fda5312348c48fc3e800c1
#
_cell.length_a   1.000
_cell.length_b   1.000
_cell.length_c   1.000
_cell.angle_alpha   90.00
_cell.angle_beta   90.00
_cell.angle_gamma   90.00
#
_symmetry.space_group_name_H-M   'P 1'
#
loop_
_entity.id
_entity.type
_entity.pdbx_description
1 polymer ?
#
loop_
_entity_poly.entity_id
_entity_poly.type
_entity_poly.pdbx_seq_one_letter_code
_entity_poly.pdbx_strand_id
1 'polypeptide(L)'
;MRIHILGICGTFMGGLAMLARQLGHEVTGSDANVYPPMSTLLEKQGIELIQGYDASQLDPQPDLVIIGNAMTRGNPCVEAVLEKNIPYMSGPQWLHDFVLRDRWVLAVAGTHGKTTTAGMATWILEQCGYKPGFVIGGVPGNFEVSARLGESDFFVIEADEYDCAFFDKRSKFVHYCPRTLILNNLEFDHADIFDDLKAIQKQFHHLVRIVPGQGRIIWPENDINLKQTMAMGCWSEQELVGEQGHWQAKKLTTDASEWEVLLDGEKVGEVKWSLVGEHNMHNGLMAIAAARHVGVAPADAANALGSFINARRRLELRGEANGVTVYDDFAHHPTAILATLAALRGKVGGTARIIAVLEPRSNTMKMGICKDDLAPSLGRADEVFLLQPTHIPWQVAEVAEACVQPAHWSGDVDTLADMVVKTAQPGDHILV
;
A
#
# COMPACT_ATOMS: atom_id res chain seq x y z
N MET A 1 0.30 29.77 7.38
CA MET A 1 -0.80 29.82 6.41
C MET A 1 -1.99 29.09 6.95
N ARG A 2 -3.19 29.52 6.60
CA ARG A 2 -4.43 28.77 6.81
C ARG A 2 -4.65 27.88 5.58
N ILE A 3 -4.68 26.58 5.79
CA ILE A 3 -4.83 25.59 4.73
C ILE A 3 -6.14 24.84 4.96
N HIS A 4 -6.99 24.76 3.93
CA HIS A 4 -8.19 23.93 3.97
C HIS A 4 -8.02 22.75 3.01
N ILE A 5 -8.33 21.52 3.48
CA ILE A 5 -8.11 20.29 2.72
C ILE A 5 -9.44 19.64 2.37
N LEU A 6 -9.74 19.50 1.08
CA LEU A 6 -10.92 18.78 0.59
C LEU A 6 -10.62 17.29 0.40
N GLY A 7 -11.42 16.42 1.02
CA GLY A 7 -11.18 14.98 1.08
C GLY A 7 -10.17 14.58 2.15
N ILE A 8 -10.14 15.30 3.26
CA ILE A 8 -9.10 15.20 4.31
C ILE A 8 -9.05 13.83 5.00
N CYS A 9 -10.15 13.07 5.05
CA CYS A 9 -10.19 11.75 5.68
C CYS A 9 -9.63 10.62 4.81
N GLY A 10 -9.25 10.89 3.55
CA GLY A 10 -8.47 9.95 2.76
C GLY A 10 -7.07 9.74 3.38
N THR A 11 -6.53 8.52 3.32
CA THR A 11 -5.26 8.17 4.00
C THR A 11 -4.11 9.09 3.59
N PHE A 12 -3.94 9.33 2.29
CA PHE A 12 -2.91 10.24 1.79
C PHE A 12 -3.16 11.70 2.22
N MET A 13 -4.40 12.19 2.05
CA MET A 13 -4.75 13.58 2.37
C MET A 13 -4.66 13.85 3.88
N GLY A 14 -5.04 12.89 4.72
CA GLY A 14 -4.86 12.96 6.18
C GLY A 14 -3.37 12.99 6.56
N GLY A 15 -2.53 12.23 5.86
CA GLY A 15 -1.07 12.33 6.02
C GLY A 15 -0.55 13.71 5.71
N LEU A 16 -1.01 14.35 4.63
CA LEU A 16 -0.64 15.75 4.29
C LEU A 16 -1.11 16.74 5.36
N ALA A 17 -2.31 16.55 5.91
CA ALA A 17 -2.83 17.39 6.98
C ALA A 17 -1.91 17.35 8.22
N MET A 18 -1.43 16.17 8.60
CA MET A 18 -0.48 16.00 9.69
C MET A 18 0.87 16.69 9.40
N LEU A 19 1.40 16.55 8.19
CA LEU A 19 2.63 17.24 7.78
C LEU A 19 2.46 18.76 7.79
N ALA A 20 1.35 19.28 7.28
CA ALA A 20 1.05 20.71 7.27
C ALA A 20 0.98 21.29 8.70
N ARG A 21 0.37 20.54 9.64
CA ARG A 21 0.38 20.90 11.07
C ARG A 21 1.79 20.94 11.65
N GLN A 22 2.62 19.93 11.36
CA GLN A 22 4.01 19.87 11.81
C GLN A 22 4.87 21.01 11.25
N LEU A 23 4.54 21.52 10.04
CA LEU A 23 5.15 22.71 9.44
C LEU A 23 4.65 24.04 10.09
N GLY A 24 3.74 23.96 11.06
CA GLY A 24 3.19 25.13 11.76
C GLY A 24 2.05 25.85 11.03
N HIS A 25 1.39 25.17 10.09
CA HIS A 25 0.21 25.72 9.41
C HIS A 25 -1.05 25.50 10.27
N GLU A 26 -2.00 26.40 10.14
CA GLU A 26 -3.37 26.21 10.62
C GLU A 26 -4.12 25.37 9.59
N VAL A 27 -4.61 24.19 9.99
CA VAL A 27 -5.20 23.21 9.07
C VAL A 27 -6.62 22.91 9.48
N THR A 28 -7.53 23.02 8.52
CA THR A 28 -8.91 22.55 8.59
C THR A 28 -9.19 21.66 7.38
N GLY A 29 -10.27 20.90 7.38
CA GLY A 29 -10.64 20.15 6.20
C GLY A 29 -12.03 19.55 6.23
N SER A 30 -12.51 19.23 5.04
CA SER A 30 -13.84 18.68 4.80
C SER A 30 -13.76 17.31 4.16
N ASP A 31 -14.70 16.44 4.51
CA ASP A 31 -14.88 15.15 3.86
C ASP A 31 -16.36 14.74 3.83
N ALA A 32 -16.76 13.98 2.81
CA ALA A 32 -18.08 13.37 2.76
C ALA A 32 -18.28 12.34 3.88
N ASN A 33 -17.18 11.72 4.33
CA ASN A 33 -17.18 10.60 5.26
C ASN A 33 -16.17 10.82 6.41
N VAL A 34 -16.59 11.53 7.45
CA VAL A 34 -15.77 11.75 8.64
C VAL A 34 -16.04 10.64 9.66
N TYR A 35 -15.21 9.58 9.63
CA TYR A 35 -15.31 8.44 10.54
C TYR A 35 -13.95 7.84 10.89
N PRO A 36 -13.84 7.09 12.02
CA PRO A 36 -12.60 6.40 12.39
C PRO A 36 -12.15 5.37 11.32
N PRO A 37 -10.83 5.11 11.22
CA PRO A 37 -9.77 5.53 12.13
C PRO A 37 -9.16 6.91 11.81
N MET A 38 -9.32 7.42 10.58
CA MET A 38 -8.64 8.64 10.15
C MET A 38 -9.14 9.89 10.89
N SER A 39 -10.46 10.03 11.10
CA SER A 39 -11.01 11.16 11.84
C SER A 39 -10.41 11.25 13.25
N THR A 40 -10.37 10.14 13.97
CA THR A 40 -9.78 10.08 15.32
C THR A 40 -8.28 10.44 15.33
N LEU A 41 -7.54 10.03 14.29
CA LEU A 41 -6.12 10.37 14.18
C LEU A 41 -5.91 11.86 13.96
N LEU A 42 -6.69 12.49 13.08
CA LEU A 42 -6.60 13.90 12.75
C LEU A 42 -7.07 14.78 13.91
N GLU A 43 -8.16 14.43 14.60
CA GLU A 43 -8.66 15.12 15.78
C GLU A 43 -7.63 15.13 16.92
N LYS A 44 -6.91 14.02 17.15
CA LYS A 44 -5.80 13.96 18.12
C LYS A 44 -4.65 14.91 17.78
N GLN A 45 -4.50 15.28 16.50
CA GLN A 45 -3.52 16.28 16.04
C GLN A 45 -4.06 17.72 16.11
N GLY A 46 -5.27 17.92 16.65
CA GLY A 46 -5.91 19.23 16.75
C GLY A 46 -6.36 19.81 15.41
N ILE A 47 -6.70 18.95 14.47
CA ILE A 47 -7.23 19.35 13.14
C ILE A 47 -8.75 19.34 13.21
N GLU A 48 -9.36 20.44 12.81
CA GLU A 48 -10.83 20.58 12.72
C GLU A 48 -11.33 19.89 11.46
N LEU A 49 -12.28 18.97 11.64
CA LEU A 49 -12.91 18.18 10.58
C LEU A 49 -14.36 18.59 10.38
N ILE A 50 -14.76 18.81 9.14
CA ILE A 50 -16.11 19.22 8.76
C ILE A 50 -16.75 18.11 7.89
N GLN A 51 -17.92 17.65 8.31
CA GLN A 51 -18.71 16.67 7.55
C GLN A 51 -19.40 17.33 6.36
N GLY A 52 -19.25 16.76 5.18
CA GLY A 52 -19.85 17.27 3.93
C GLY A 52 -19.07 18.44 3.32
N TYR A 53 -19.65 19.02 2.28
CA TYR A 53 -19.04 20.12 1.51
C TYR A 53 -20.02 21.27 1.35
N ASP A 54 -19.66 22.45 1.85
CA ASP A 54 -20.42 23.70 1.72
C ASP A 54 -19.48 24.89 1.54
N ALA A 55 -19.83 25.84 0.68
CA ALA A 55 -19.02 27.02 0.38
C ALA A 55 -18.70 27.89 1.59
N SER A 56 -19.53 27.87 2.65
CA SER A 56 -19.32 28.60 3.89
C SER A 56 -18.13 28.08 4.70
N GLN A 57 -17.70 26.84 4.47
CA GLN A 57 -16.52 26.24 5.11
C GLN A 57 -15.21 26.95 4.71
N LEU A 58 -15.23 27.71 3.61
CA LEU A 58 -14.12 28.54 3.14
C LEU A 58 -14.20 29.99 3.68
N ASP A 59 -14.94 30.22 4.76
CA ASP A 59 -15.07 31.51 5.40
C ASP A 59 -14.69 31.41 6.91
N PRO A 60 -13.66 32.14 7.37
CA PRO A 60 -12.84 33.11 6.64
C PRO A 60 -11.94 32.41 5.58
N GLN A 61 -11.74 33.10 4.45
CA GLN A 61 -11.02 32.55 3.29
C GLN A 61 -9.65 31.98 3.68
N PRO A 62 -9.33 30.72 3.32
CA PRO A 62 -8.00 30.15 3.53
C PRO A 62 -6.97 30.75 2.56
N ASP A 63 -5.69 30.71 2.95
CA ASP A 63 -4.58 31.13 2.07
C ASP A 63 -4.38 30.14 0.91
N LEU A 64 -4.72 28.87 1.16
CA LEU A 64 -4.56 27.76 0.20
C LEU A 64 -5.60 26.68 0.44
N VAL A 65 -6.15 26.12 -0.65
CA VAL A 65 -6.98 24.92 -0.63
C VAL A 65 -6.22 23.76 -1.28
N ILE A 66 -6.08 22.63 -0.55
CA ILE A 66 -5.53 21.39 -1.10
C ILE A 66 -6.69 20.50 -1.51
N ILE A 67 -6.72 20.10 -2.78
CA ILE A 67 -7.85 19.36 -3.36
C ILE A 67 -7.44 17.91 -3.61
N GLY A 68 -8.15 16.98 -2.95
CA GLY A 68 -7.97 15.54 -3.12
C GLY A 68 -8.52 15.00 -4.45
N ASN A 69 -8.02 13.86 -4.88
CA ASN A 69 -8.38 13.26 -6.17
C ASN A 69 -9.86 12.80 -6.28
N ALA A 70 -10.51 12.55 -5.16
CA ALA A 70 -11.93 12.19 -5.15
C ALA A 70 -12.87 13.39 -5.43
N MET A 71 -12.35 14.62 -5.43
CA MET A 71 -13.14 15.82 -5.69
C MET A 71 -13.41 15.99 -7.19
N THR A 72 -14.62 16.41 -7.52
CA THR A 72 -15.07 16.66 -8.91
C THR A 72 -15.74 18.02 -9.04
N ARG A 73 -15.91 18.48 -10.29
CA ARG A 73 -16.74 19.63 -10.60
C ARG A 73 -18.18 19.38 -10.12
N GLY A 74 -18.85 20.43 -9.68
CA GLY A 74 -20.16 20.36 -9.03
C GLY A 74 -20.11 20.20 -7.50
N ASN A 75 -18.92 19.94 -6.91
CA ASN A 75 -18.76 19.99 -5.47
C ASN A 75 -18.83 21.45 -4.99
N PRO A 76 -19.69 21.82 -4.00
CA PRO A 76 -19.90 23.21 -3.59
C PRO A 76 -18.61 23.94 -3.16
N CYS A 77 -17.71 23.27 -2.47
CA CYS A 77 -16.41 23.84 -2.08
C CYS A 77 -15.51 24.06 -3.31
N VAL A 78 -15.45 23.10 -4.23
CA VAL A 78 -14.66 23.21 -5.47
C VAL A 78 -15.16 24.39 -6.30
N GLU A 79 -16.48 24.50 -6.49
CA GLU A 79 -17.05 25.64 -7.27
C GLU A 79 -16.74 26.98 -6.59
N ALA A 80 -16.87 27.06 -5.25
CA ALA A 80 -16.55 28.29 -4.52
C ALA A 80 -15.06 28.66 -4.59
N VAL A 81 -14.15 27.68 -4.57
CA VAL A 81 -12.71 27.90 -4.77
C VAL A 81 -12.44 28.53 -6.15
N LEU A 82 -13.06 28.00 -7.19
CA LEU A 82 -12.90 28.49 -8.57
C LEU A 82 -13.52 29.89 -8.76
N GLU A 83 -14.75 30.10 -8.27
CA GLU A 83 -15.47 31.37 -8.40
C GLU A 83 -14.79 32.52 -7.67
N LYS A 84 -14.29 32.26 -6.44
CA LYS A 84 -13.59 33.25 -5.61
C LYS A 84 -12.10 33.37 -5.95
N ASN A 85 -11.61 32.58 -6.91
CA ASN A 85 -10.19 32.51 -7.29
C ASN A 85 -9.26 32.31 -6.08
N ILE A 86 -9.65 31.43 -5.15
CA ILE A 86 -8.84 31.06 -4.00
C ILE A 86 -7.65 30.24 -4.51
N PRO A 87 -6.41 30.50 -4.05
CA PRO A 87 -5.26 29.65 -4.41
C PRO A 87 -5.51 28.17 -4.08
N TYR A 88 -5.27 27.29 -5.03
CA TYR A 88 -5.44 25.84 -4.83
C TYR A 88 -4.38 25.03 -5.55
N MET A 89 -4.13 23.82 -5.05
CA MET A 89 -3.24 22.83 -5.66
C MET A 89 -3.64 21.41 -5.30
N SER A 90 -3.07 20.44 -5.99
CA SER A 90 -3.23 19.03 -5.63
C SER A 90 -2.37 18.65 -4.42
N GLY A 91 -2.77 17.59 -3.70
CA GLY A 91 -2.00 17.08 -2.58
C GLY A 91 -0.56 16.71 -2.95
N PRO A 92 -0.31 15.95 -4.04
CA PRO A 92 1.05 15.60 -4.47
C PRO A 92 1.92 16.81 -4.82
N GLN A 93 1.35 17.84 -5.46
CA GLN A 93 2.08 19.06 -5.74
C GLN A 93 2.45 19.80 -4.45
N TRP A 94 1.52 19.93 -3.50
CA TRP A 94 1.80 20.54 -2.20
C TRP A 94 2.93 19.79 -1.46
N LEU A 95 2.85 18.47 -1.46
CA LEU A 95 3.86 17.64 -0.82
C LEU A 95 5.26 17.88 -1.44
N HIS A 96 5.33 17.94 -2.78
CA HIS A 96 6.58 18.26 -3.47
C HIS A 96 7.12 19.63 -3.06
N ASP A 97 6.29 20.68 -3.17
CA ASP A 97 6.73 22.06 -3.04
C ASP A 97 7.13 22.44 -1.62
N PHE A 98 6.44 21.86 -0.61
CA PHE A 98 6.61 22.23 0.80
C PHE A 98 7.40 21.21 1.63
N VAL A 99 7.55 19.96 1.16
CA VAL A 99 8.19 18.90 1.94
C VAL A 99 9.32 18.20 1.20
N LEU A 100 9.16 17.82 -0.08
CA LEU A 100 10.08 16.90 -0.75
C LEU A 100 11.22 17.58 -1.50
N ARG A 101 11.05 18.82 -1.93
CA ARG A 101 11.96 19.53 -2.86
C ARG A 101 13.45 19.43 -2.51
N ASP A 102 13.78 19.59 -1.24
CA ASP A 102 15.16 19.63 -0.76
C ASP A 102 15.56 18.33 -0.03
N ARG A 103 14.78 17.25 -0.20
CA ARG A 103 15.01 15.98 0.47
C ARG A 103 15.45 14.88 -0.48
N TRP A 104 16.10 13.88 0.08
CA TRP A 104 16.35 12.62 -0.59
C TRP A 104 15.10 11.74 -0.49
N VAL A 105 14.34 11.67 -1.57
CA VAL A 105 13.11 10.88 -1.62
C VAL A 105 13.42 9.44 -2.02
N LEU A 106 12.99 8.49 -1.16
CA LEU A 106 12.90 7.06 -1.45
C LEU A 106 11.44 6.74 -1.69
N ALA A 107 11.08 6.46 -2.95
CA ALA A 107 9.71 6.14 -3.34
C ALA A 107 9.54 4.64 -3.56
N VAL A 108 8.39 4.11 -3.14
CA VAL A 108 8.00 2.71 -3.33
C VAL A 108 6.73 2.65 -4.17
N ALA A 109 6.88 2.25 -5.42
CA ALA A 109 5.79 2.05 -6.38
C ALA A 109 5.60 0.56 -6.69
N GLY A 110 4.47 0.22 -7.29
CA GLY A 110 4.12 -1.15 -7.67
C GLY A 110 2.64 -1.42 -7.44
N THR A 111 2.12 -2.48 -8.02
CA THR A 111 0.72 -2.87 -7.81
C THR A 111 0.51 -3.39 -6.39
N HIS A 112 1.40 -4.24 -5.90
CA HIS A 112 1.30 -4.89 -4.59
C HIS A 112 2.51 -4.61 -3.70
N GLY A 113 2.32 -4.69 -2.38
CA GLY A 113 3.39 -4.62 -1.39
C GLY A 113 3.90 -3.21 -1.08
N LYS A 114 3.41 -2.15 -1.71
CA LYS A 114 3.85 -0.75 -1.52
C LYS A 114 3.94 -0.36 -0.04
N THR A 115 2.83 -0.49 0.70
CA THR A 115 2.72 -0.11 2.12
C THR A 115 3.72 -0.85 3.00
N THR A 116 3.81 -2.17 2.82
CA THR A 116 4.74 -3.02 3.58
C THR A 116 6.19 -2.66 3.28
N THR A 117 6.56 -2.53 2.01
CA THR A 117 7.93 -2.20 1.60
C THR A 117 8.34 -0.78 2.05
N ALA A 118 7.44 0.20 1.92
CA ALA A 118 7.67 1.56 2.43
C ALA A 118 7.82 1.57 3.96
N GLY A 119 6.99 0.80 4.67
CA GLY A 119 7.12 0.61 6.11
C GLY A 119 8.47 -0.01 6.51
N MET A 120 8.90 -1.06 5.80
CA MET A 120 10.20 -1.72 6.01
C MET A 120 11.37 -0.77 5.76
N ALA A 121 11.35 -0.04 4.64
CA ALA A 121 12.39 0.95 4.31
C ALA A 121 12.46 2.06 5.37
N THR A 122 11.30 2.57 5.81
CA THR A 122 11.23 3.57 6.88
C THR A 122 11.81 3.04 8.19
N TRP A 123 11.44 1.80 8.57
CA TRP A 123 11.92 1.19 9.80
C TRP A 123 13.42 0.90 9.78
N ILE A 124 13.97 0.44 8.66
CA ILE A 124 15.42 0.28 8.48
C ILE A 124 16.13 1.62 8.73
N LEU A 125 15.69 2.70 8.08
CA LEU A 125 16.27 4.01 8.25
C LEU A 125 16.15 4.52 9.69
N GLU A 126 15.01 4.30 10.34
CA GLU A 126 14.78 4.66 11.75
C GLU A 126 15.76 3.95 12.68
N GLN A 127 15.87 2.62 12.57
CA GLN A 127 16.75 1.79 13.40
C GLN A 127 18.24 2.10 13.18
N CYS A 128 18.60 2.53 11.98
CA CYS A 128 19.97 2.96 11.66
C CYS A 128 20.23 4.45 11.99
N GLY A 129 19.31 5.11 12.70
CA GLY A 129 19.49 6.46 13.23
C GLY A 129 19.26 7.61 12.25
N TYR A 130 18.71 7.32 11.06
CA TYR A 130 18.44 8.35 10.03
C TYR A 130 17.19 9.18 10.32
N LYS A 131 16.27 8.71 11.17
CA LYS A 131 15.03 9.41 11.54
C LYS A 131 14.28 10.04 10.33
N PRO A 132 13.89 9.24 9.32
CA PRO A 132 13.32 9.76 8.08
C PRO A 132 11.96 10.41 8.28
N GLY A 133 11.60 11.33 7.39
CA GLY A 133 10.21 11.67 7.13
C GLY A 133 9.53 10.57 6.34
N PHE A 134 8.20 10.50 6.40
CA PHE A 134 7.45 9.52 5.58
C PHE A 134 5.99 9.90 5.38
N VAL A 135 5.40 9.36 4.29
CA VAL A 135 3.96 9.22 4.05
C VAL A 135 3.70 7.81 3.53
N ILE A 136 2.93 7.04 4.26
CA ILE A 136 2.61 5.64 3.98
C ILE A 136 1.09 5.44 4.01
N GLY A 137 0.56 4.60 3.13
CA GLY A 137 -0.88 4.35 2.97
C GLY A 137 -1.56 3.61 4.13
N GLY A 138 -0.85 3.34 5.22
CA GLY A 138 -1.32 2.76 6.46
C GLY A 138 -0.44 3.21 7.62
N VAL A 139 -0.80 2.86 8.85
CA VAL A 139 0.04 3.07 10.02
C VAL A 139 0.90 1.82 10.21
N PRO A 140 2.23 1.87 9.94
CA PRO A 140 3.09 0.73 10.24
C PRO A 140 3.11 0.45 11.74
N GLY A 141 3.17 -0.82 12.12
CA GLY A 141 3.03 -1.21 13.53
C GLY A 141 4.12 -0.67 14.48
N ASN A 142 5.26 -0.29 13.92
CA ASN A 142 6.35 0.34 14.68
C ASN A 142 6.16 1.86 14.88
N PHE A 143 5.13 2.45 14.25
CA PHE A 143 4.85 3.88 14.33
C PHE A 143 3.39 4.11 14.75
N GLU A 144 3.11 5.27 15.34
CA GLU A 144 1.75 5.65 15.77
C GLU A 144 1.01 6.46 14.71
N VAL A 145 1.69 6.84 13.63
CA VAL A 145 1.18 7.73 12.58
C VAL A 145 1.50 7.19 11.18
N SER A 146 0.73 7.61 10.19
CA SER A 146 0.96 7.30 8.77
C SER A 146 1.84 8.32 8.06
N ALA A 147 2.13 9.46 8.69
CA ALA A 147 2.95 10.53 8.12
C ALA A 147 3.71 11.30 9.21
N ARG A 148 4.97 11.66 8.91
CA ARG A 148 5.86 12.41 9.79
C ARG A 148 6.88 13.19 8.95
N LEU A 149 7.25 14.40 9.36
CA LEU A 149 8.32 15.17 8.70
C LEU A 149 9.71 14.56 8.87
N GLY A 150 9.95 13.87 9.99
CA GLY A 150 11.29 13.37 10.35
C GLY A 150 12.24 14.46 10.78
N GLU A 151 13.48 14.04 11.10
CA GLU A 151 14.54 14.93 11.58
C GLU A 151 15.74 15.02 10.61
N SER A 152 15.68 14.33 9.46
CA SER A 152 16.75 14.28 8.46
C SER A 152 16.27 14.65 7.06
N ASP A 153 17.20 14.70 6.12
CA ASP A 153 16.92 14.97 4.70
C ASP A 153 16.28 13.77 3.97
N PHE A 154 16.18 12.60 4.60
CA PHE A 154 15.59 11.42 4.00
C PHE A 154 14.07 11.39 4.17
N PHE A 155 13.37 11.02 3.10
CA PHE A 155 11.92 10.92 3.11
C PHE A 155 11.46 9.67 2.36
N VAL A 156 10.71 8.80 3.02
CA VAL A 156 10.14 7.59 2.42
C VAL A 156 8.68 7.83 2.03
N ILE A 157 8.32 7.50 0.80
CA ILE A 157 6.95 7.70 0.33
C ILE A 157 6.41 6.47 -0.38
N GLU A 158 5.21 6.07 -0.03
CA GLU A 158 4.41 5.16 -0.83
C GLU A 158 3.91 5.87 -2.08
N ALA A 159 4.35 5.40 -3.24
CA ALA A 159 4.15 6.03 -4.52
C ALA A 159 3.00 5.36 -5.28
N ASP A 160 1.81 5.94 -5.09
CA ASP A 160 0.56 5.48 -5.67
C ASP A 160 0.37 5.99 -7.11
N GLU A 161 -0.14 5.13 -7.98
CA GLU A 161 -0.41 5.39 -9.40
C GLU A 161 -1.69 6.19 -9.68
N TYR A 162 -2.56 6.40 -8.68
CA TYR A 162 -3.77 7.21 -8.84
C TYR A 162 -3.48 8.66 -9.26
N ASP A 163 -4.43 9.29 -9.95
CA ASP A 163 -4.36 10.69 -10.34
C ASP A 163 -4.35 11.66 -9.14
N CYS A 164 -3.90 12.89 -9.39
CA CYS A 164 -3.67 13.88 -8.33
C CYS A 164 -4.95 14.62 -7.91
N ALA A 165 -5.75 15.08 -8.88
CA ALA A 165 -6.95 15.87 -8.68
C ALA A 165 -7.78 15.94 -9.97
N PHE A 166 -8.97 16.55 -9.93
CA PHE A 166 -9.82 16.71 -11.11
C PHE A 166 -9.16 17.57 -12.23
N PHE A 167 -8.24 18.44 -11.88
CA PHE A 167 -7.50 19.32 -12.79
C PHE A 167 -6.07 18.82 -13.11
N ASP A 168 -5.56 17.81 -12.42
CA ASP A 168 -4.28 17.16 -12.69
C ASP A 168 -4.46 15.64 -12.74
N LYS A 169 -4.51 15.10 -13.97
CA LYS A 169 -4.76 13.67 -14.23
C LYS A 169 -3.49 12.83 -14.33
N ARG A 170 -2.32 13.41 -14.02
CA ARG A 170 -1.08 12.64 -13.89
C ARG A 170 -1.12 11.80 -12.60
N SER A 171 -0.44 10.66 -12.61
CA SER A 171 -0.29 9.87 -11.39
C SER A 171 0.47 10.65 -10.32
N LYS A 172 0.09 10.49 -9.05
CA LYS A 172 0.65 11.21 -7.89
C LYS A 172 2.17 11.16 -7.85
N PHE A 173 2.74 10.01 -8.16
CA PHE A 173 4.16 9.76 -8.02
C PHE A 173 5.05 10.60 -8.95
N VAL A 174 4.53 11.20 -10.04
CA VAL A 174 5.34 12.10 -10.88
C VAL A 174 5.73 13.40 -10.18
N HIS A 175 5.05 13.73 -9.09
CA HIS A 175 5.42 14.88 -8.26
C HIS A 175 6.52 14.56 -7.24
N TYR A 176 6.84 13.30 -6.97
CA TYR A 176 7.72 12.93 -5.85
C TYR A 176 9.21 13.03 -6.15
N CYS A 177 9.62 13.03 -7.42
CA CYS A 177 10.99 13.21 -7.87
C CYS A 177 12.00 12.35 -7.08
N PRO A 178 11.85 11.02 -7.02
CA PRO A 178 12.67 10.18 -6.16
C PRO A 178 14.13 10.10 -6.65
N ARG A 179 15.06 10.03 -5.70
CA ARG A 179 16.45 9.63 -5.95
C ARG A 179 16.67 8.14 -5.81
N THR A 180 15.88 7.49 -4.97
CA THR A 180 15.84 6.03 -4.83
C THR A 180 14.41 5.59 -5.14
N LEU A 181 14.23 4.72 -6.12
CA LEU A 181 12.94 4.20 -6.54
C LEU A 181 12.90 2.69 -6.44
N ILE A 182 11.93 2.17 -5.72
CA ILE A 182 11.54 0.77 -5.75
C ILE A 182 10.34 0.62 -6.68
N LEU A 183 10.45 -0.28 -7.66
CA LEU A 183 9.34 -0.79 -8.45
C LEU A 183 9.07 -2.23 -8.03
N ASN A 184 8.09 -2.43 -7.15
CA ASN A 184 7.91 -3.71 -6.46
C ASN A 184 7.40 -4.82 -7.40
N ASN A 185 6.47 -4.49 -8.25
CA ASN A 185 5.86 -5.33 -9.28
C ASN A 185 4.93 -4.47 -10.15
N LEU A 186 4.45 -5.02 -11.27
CA LEU A 186 3.50 -4.32 -12.13
C LEU A 186 2.50 -5.30 -12.75
N GLU A 187 1.24 -5.18 -12.33
CA GLU A 187 0.10 -5.92 -12.88
C GLU A 187 -1.03 -4.95 -13.25
N PHE A 188 -2.03 -5.46 -13.97
CA PHE A 188 -3.23 -4.67 -14.27
C PHE A 188 -4.12 -4.60 -13.04
N ASP A 189 -4.29 -3.41 -12.50
CA ASP A 189 -5.22 -3.08 -11.42
C ASP A 189 -5.79 -1.68 -11.66
N HIS A 190 -6.67 -1.20 -10.77
CA HIS A 190 -7.30 0.13 -10.88
C HIS A 190 -8.03 0.36 -12.22
N ALA A 191 -8.81 -0.63 -12.62
CA ALA A 191 -9.58 -0.60 -13.88
C ALA A 191 -10.66 0.51 -13.93
N ASP A 192 -10.91 1.16 -12.81
CA ASP A 192 -11.75 2.37 -12.71
C ASP A 192 -11.09 3.63 -13.30
N ILE A 193 -9.76 3.62 -13.45
CA ILE A 193 -8.99 4.77 -13.98
C ILE A 193 -8.04 4.41 -15.12
N PHE A 194 -7.75 3.12 -15.35
CA PHE A 194 -6.89 2.65 -16.43
C PHE A 194 -7.62 1.67 -17.33
N ASP A 195 -7.57 1.92 -18.63
CA ASP A 195 -8.24 1.08 -19.63
C ASP A 195 -7.53 -0.28 -19.81
N ASP A 196 -6.20 -0.29 -19.70
CA ASP A 196 -5.37 -1.47 -19.90
C ASP A 196 -4.01 -1.37 -19.18
N LEU A 197 -3.26 -2.47 -19.19
CA LEU A 197 -1.91 -2.55 -18.63
C LEU A 197 -0.94 -1.53 -19.26
N LYS A 198 -1.09 -1.20 -20.55
CA LYS A 198 -0.22 -0.23 -21.22
C LYS A 198 -0.42 1.19 -20.70
N ALA A 199 -1.65 1.51 -20.30
CA ALA A 199 -1.94 2.78 -19.64
C ALA A 199 -1.18 2.91 -18.32
N ILE A 200 -1.14 1.84 -17.51
CA ILE A 200 -0.37 1.79 -16.25
C ILE A 200 1.14 1.84 -16.55
N GLN A 201 1.64 1.03 -17.48
CA GLN A 201 3.05 1.03 -17.88
C GLN A 201 3.53 2.42 -18.31
N LYS A 202 2.67 3.18 -19.01
CA LYS A 202 2.96 4.56 -19.40
C LYS A 202 3.13 5.47 -18.17
N GLN A 203 2.30 5.33 -17.16
CA GLN A 203 2.44 6.11 -15.92
C GLN A 203 3.72 5.73 -15.18
N PHE A 204 4.01 4.44 -15.01
CA PHE A 204 5.26 3.99 -14.42
C PHE A 204 6.48 4.48 -15.19
N HIS A 205 6.41 4.52 -16.52
CA HIS A 205 7.49 5.10 -17.33
C HIS A 205 7.63 6.61 -17.09
N HIS A 206 6.54 7.35 -16.83
CA HIS A 206 6.65 8.76 -16.41
C HIS A 206 7.41 8.89 -15.08
N LEU A 207 7.20 7.97 -14.12
CA LEU A 207 7.96 7.92 -12.88
C LEU A 207 9.44 7.60 -13.11
N VAL A 208 9.75 6.58 -13.92
CA VAL A 208 11.14 6.22 -14.29
C VAL A 208 11.90 7.40 -14.90
N ARG A 209 11.25 8.19 -15.76
CA ARG A 209 11.87 9.32 -16.46
C ARG A 209 12.27 10.49 -15.57
N ILE A 210 11.73 10.61 -14.38
CA ILE A 210 12.03 11.69 -13.45
C ILE A 210 13.06 11.31 -12.37
N VAL A 211 13.51 10.05 -12.34
CA VAL A 211 14.63 9.64 -11.51
C VAL A 211 15.92 10.19 -12.11
N PRO A 212 16.76 10.93 -11.37
CA PRO A 212 17.99 11.52 -11.89
C PRO A 212 19.00 10.44 -12.29
N GLY A 213 19.94 10.75 -13.18
CA GLY A 213 20.95 9.80 -13.68
C GLY A 213 21.83 9.19 -12.57
N GLN A 214 22.04 9.92 -11.48
CA GLN A 214 22.75 9.44 -10.27
C GLN A 214 21.79 8.76 -9.26
N GLY A 215 20.50 8.66 -9.58
CA GLY A 215 19.53 7.94 -8.78
C GLY A 215 19.60 6.44 -9.01
N ARG A 216 18.81 5.69 -8.26
CA ARG A 216 18.80 4.23 -8.32
C ARG A 216 17.36 3.72 -8.46
N ILE A 217 17.16 2.79 -9.40
CA ILE A 217 15.90 2.07 -9.57
C ILE A 217 16.13 0.61 -9.24
N ILE A 218 15.38 0.10 -8.26
CA ILE A 218 15.44 -1.29 -7.80
C ILE A 218 14.16 -1.98 -8.24
N TRP A 219 14.27 -3.11 -8.94
CA TRP A 219 13.11 -3.80 -9.47
C TRP A 219 13.37 -5.31 -9.69
N PRO A 220 12.31 -6.17 -9.68
CA PRO A 220 12.44 -7.61 -9.82
C PRO A 220 12.75 -8.01 -11.26
N GLU A 221 13.78 -8.82 -11.46
CA GLU A 221 14.27 -9.24 -12.79
C GLU A 221 13.23 -10.04 -13.60
N ASN A 222 12.32 -10.74 -12.91
CA ASN A 222 11.35 -11.65 -13.54
C ASN A 222 10.01 -10.98 -13.86
N ASP A 223 9.82 -9.71 -13.52
CA ASP A 223 8.59 -9.00 -13.86
C ASP A 223 8.63 -8.52 -15.32
N ILE A 224 7.88 -9.21 -16.16
CA ILE A 224 7.84 -8.93 -17.61
C ILE A 224 7.25 -7.55 -17.91
N ASN A 225 6.28 -7.08 -17.10
CA ASN A 225 5.62 -5.82 -17.32
C ASN A 225 6.53 -4.64 -16.94
N LEU A 226 7.29 -4.78 -15.85
CA LEU A 226 8.35 -3.83 -15.50
C LEU A 226 9.47 -3.85 -16.53
N LYS A 227 9.90 -5.02 -17.01
CA LYS A 227 10.91 -5.12 -18.06
C LYS A 227 10.50 -4.38 -19.34
N GLN A 228 9.23 -4.50 -19.74
CA GLN A 228 8.67 -3.73 -20.87
C GLN A 228 8.66 -2.22 -20.57
N THR A 229 8.29 -1.84 -19.37
CA THR A 229 8.29 -0.43 -18.93
C THR A 229 9.70 0.16 -18.96
N MET A 230 10.69 -0.55 -18.42
CA MET A 230 12.09 -0.12 -18.42
C MET A 230 12.67 -0.02 -19.83
N ALA A 231 12.23 -0.90 -20.76
CA ALA A 231 12.61 -0.87 -22.15
C ALA A 231 12.12 0.36 -22.93
N MET A 232 11.11 1.08 -22.42
CA MET A 232 10.68 2.37 -22.98
C MET A 232 11.74 3.47 -22.80
N GLY A 233 12.74 3.25 -21.94
CA GLY A 233 13.88 4.13 -21.66
C GLY A 233 14.09 4.28 -20.15
N CYS A 234 15.35 4.15 -19.73
CA CYS A 234 15.80 4.38 -18.37
C CYS A 234 17.16 5.09 -18.42
N TRP A 235 17.35 6.10 -17.60
CA TRP A 235 18.56 6.93 -17.58
C TRP A 235 19.32 6.85 -16.27
N SER A 236 18.77 6.09 -15.32
CA SER A 236 19.32 5.92 -13.97
C SER A 236 19.96 4.54 -13.82
N GLU A 237 20.82 4.40 -12.82
CA GLU A 237 21.37 3.09 -12.46
C GLU A 237 20.27 2.15 -11.98
N GLN A 238 20.41 0.86 -12.33
CA GLN A 238 19.43 -0.18 -12.03
C GLN A 238 20.06 -1.27 -11.16
N GLU A 239 19.34 -1.71 -10.14
CA GLU A 239 19.66 -2.92 -9.39
C GLU A 239 18.49 -3.92 -9.52
N LEU A 240 18.82 -5.14 -9.95
CA LEU A 240 17.86 -6.21 -10.14
C LEU A 240 17.77 -7.07 -8.88
N VAL A 241 16.56 -7.46 -8.54
CA VAL A 241 16.25 -8.36 -7.43
C VAL A 241 15.66 -9.64 -7.99
N GLY A 242 16.24 -10.79 -7.66
CA GLY A 242 15.82 -12.11 -8.15
C GLY A 242 16.97 -13.12 -8.13
N GLU A 243 16.74 -14.31 -8.66
CA GLU A 243 17.72 -15.42 -8.61
C GLU A 243 19.02 -15.11 -9.37
N GLN A 244 18.94 -14.35 -10.46
CA GLN A 244 20.07 -13.91 -11.28
C GLN A 244 20.37 -12.41 -11.11
N GLY A 245 19.62 -11.73 -10.23
CA GLY A 245 19.79 -10.30 -9.95
C GLY A 245 21.00 -10.02 -9.06
N HIS A 246 21.29 -8.73 -8.88
CA HIS A 246 22.32 -8.28 -7.93
C HIS A 246 21.95 -8.68 -6.50
N TRP A 247 20.68 -8.56 -6.15
CA TRP A 247 20.14 -8.90 -4.85
C TRP A 247 19.36 -10.21 -4.89
N GLN A 248 19.71 -11.12 -3.99
CA GLN A 248 19.12 -12.44 -3.90
C GLN A 248 18.72 -12.73 -2.46
N ALA A 249 17.64 -13.49 -2.27
CA ALA A 249 17.24 -14.03 -0.98
C ALA A 249 17.30 -15.54 -1.00
N LYS A 250 17.97 -16.14 -0.02
CA LYS A 250 18.00 -17.59 0.17
C LYS A 250 17.21 -17.96 1.41
N LYS A 251 16.05 -18.56 1.19
CA LYS A 251 15.12 -19.00 2.23
C LYS A 251 15.76 -20.09 3.09
N LEU A 252 15.69 -19.97 4.42
CA LEU A 252 16.18 -20.93 5.39
C LEU A 252 15.05 -21.73 6.06
N THR A 253 13.85 -21.13 6.18
CA THR A 253 12.64 -21.78 6.73
C THR A 253 11.55 -21.89 5.67
N THR A 254 10.64 -22.84 5.81
CA THR A 254 9.56 -23.09 4.84
C THR A 254 8.64 -21.89 4.67
N ASP A 255 8.40 -21.15 5.75
CA ASP A 255 7.53 -19.97 5.81
C ASP A 255 8.24 -18.65 5.50
N ALA A 256 9.56 -18.69 5.19
CA ALA A 256 10.40 -17.52 4.95
C ALA A 256 10.53 -16.56 6.16
N SER A 257 10.36 -17.07 7.39
CA SER A 257 10.63 -16.30 8.61
C SER A 257 12.14 -16.13 8.89
N GLU A 258 12.99 -16.96 8.27
CA GLU A 258 14.45 -16.82 8.29
C GLU A 258 15.02 -16.97 6.87
N TRP A 259 15.90 -16.04 6.48
CA TRP A 259 16.50 -16.04 5.15
C TRP A 259 17.82 -15.24 5.07
N GLU A 260 18.70 -15.64 4.17
CA GLU A 260 19.97 -14.95 3.91
C GLU A 260 19.78 -13.89 2.82
N VAL A 261 20.42 -12.74 3.02
CA VAL A 261 20.56 -11.67 2.02
C VAL A 261 21.89 -11.85 1.29
N LEU A 262 21.81 -11.94 -0.03
CA LEU A 262 23.00 -12.00 -0.87
C LEU A 262 23.06 -10.77 -1.80
N LEU A 263 24.27 -10.26 -2.02
CA LEU A 263 24.60 -9.23 -2.99
C LEU A 263 25.69 -9.78 -3.92
N ASP A 264 25.41 -9.84 -5.21
CA ASP A 264 26.29 -10.42 -6.23
C ASP A 264 26.81 -11.82 -5.85
N GLY A 265 25.93 -12.63 -5.23
CA GLY A 265 26.18 -14.01 -4.81
C GLY A 265 26.87 -14.16 -3.44
N GLU A 266 27.31 -13.07 -2.82
CA GLU A 266 27.94 -13.10 -1.50
C GLU A 266 26.91 -12.81 -0.39
N LYS A 267 26.95 -13.58 0.71
CA LYS A 267 26.10 -13.33 1.87
C LYS A 267 26.51 -12.03 2.56
N VAL A 268 25.58 -11.07 2.63
CA VAL A 268 25.79 -9.74 3.24
C VAL A 268 24.91 -9.49 4.46
N GLY A 269 23.98 -10.41 4.78
CA GLY A 269 23.11 -10.30 5.95
C GLY A 269 22.23 -11.53 6.14
N GLU A 270 21.50 -11.55 7.24
CA GLU A 270 20.51 -12.56 7.56
C GLU A 270 19.33 -11.92 8.27
N VAL A 271 18.13 -12.23 7.83
CA VAL A 271 16.89 -11.72 8.43
C VAL A 271 16.21 -12.84 9.21
N LYS A 272 15.84 -12.54 10.46
CA LYS A 272 14.97 -13.35 11.31
C LYS A 272 13.87 -12.48 11.86
N TRP A 273 12.65 -12.76 11.49
CA TRP A 273 11.51 -11.92 11.82
C TRP A 273 10.23 -12.71 12.13
N SER A 274 9.19 -12.03 12.57
CA SER A 274 7.86 -12.62 12.81
C SER A 274 6.99 -12.72 11.56
N LEU A 275 7.40 -12.11 10.44
CA LEU A 275 6.66 -12.17 9.21
C LEU A 275 6.85 -13.51 8.50
N VAL A 276 5.90 -13.84 7.64
CA VAL A 276 5.90 -15.06 6.84
C VAL A 276 5.60 -14.77 5.38
N GLY A 277 6.00 -15.70 4.50
CA GLY A 277 5.70 -15.65 3.08
C GLY A 277 6.81 -15.03 2.23
N GLU A 278 7.01 -15.62 1.05
CA GLU A 278 8.03 -15.18 0.10
C GLU A 278 7.80 -13.76 -0.41
N HIS A 279 6.55 -13.30 -0.48
CA HIS A 279 6.23 -11.93 -0.84
C HIS A 279 6.78 -10.92 0.20
N ASN A 280 6.74 -11.23 1.50
CA ASN A 280 7.35 -10.38 2.52
C ASN A 280 8.88 -10.44 2.47
N MET A 281 9.46 -11.63 2.22
CA MET A 281 10.89 -11.78 1.99
C MET A 281 11.34 -10.92 0.80
N HIS A 282 10.59 -10.93 -0.31
CA HIS A 282 10.85 -10.08 -1.47
C HIS A 282 10.75 -8.59 -1.10
N ASN A 283 9.68 -8.16 -0.42
CA ASN A 283 9.50 -6.79 0.04
C ASN A 283 10.67 -6.33 0.94
N GLY A 284 11.15 -7.21 1.84
CA GLY A 284 12.29 -6.96 2.71
C GLY A 284 13.59 -6.79 1.91
N LEU A 285 13.82 -7.65 0.91
CA LEU A 285 15.01 -7.56 0.06
C LEU A 285 15.04 -6.26 -0.75
N MET A 286 13.89 -5.85 -1.32
CA MET A 286 13.75 -4.56 -2.00
C MET A 286 14.04 -3.38 -1.07
N ALA A 287 13.55 -3.42 0.16
CA ALA A 287 13.80 -2.38 1.16
C ALA A 287 15.28 -2.32 1.58
N ILE A 288 15.95 -3.47 1.76
CA ILE A 288 17.40 -3.55 2.06
C ILE A 288 18.22 -2.95 0.91
N ALA A 289 17.90 -3.32 -0.34
CA ALA A 289 18.59 -2.80 -1.52
C ALA A 289 18.46 -1.26 -1.62
N ALA A 290 17.26 -0.74 -1.36
CA ALA A 290 17.02 0.71 -1.35
C ALA A 290 17.73 1.41 -0.19
N ALA A 291 17.75 0.83 0.99
CA ALA A 291 18.46 1.38 2.15
C ALA A 291 19.98 1.45 1.93
N ARG A 292 20.55 0.46 1.21
CA ARG A 292 21.98 0.51 0.82
C ARG A 292 22.29 1.72 -0.05
N HIS A 293 21.43 2.08 -0.99
CA HIS A 293 21.62 3.29 -1.82
C HIS A 293 21.57 4.58 -0.99
N VAL A 294 20.89 4.57 0.14
CA VAL A 294 20.86 5.69 1.12
C VAL A 294 22.09 5.69 2.03
N GLY A 295 22.86 4.60 2.06
CA GLY A 295 24.10 4.50 2.85
C GLY A 295 24.03 3.54 4.04
N VAL A 296 22.95 2.78 4.21
CA VAL A 296 22.84 1.76 5.26
C VAL A 296 23.56 0.48 4.83
N ALA A 297 24.38 -0.08 5.71
CA ALA A 297 25.01 -1.37 5.43
C ALA A 297 23.95 -2.49 5.36
N PRO A 298 24.05 -3.45 4.39
CA PRO A 298 23.05 -4.51 4.24
C PRO A 298 22.83 -5.35 5.50
N ALA A 299 23.88 -5.62 6.26
CA ALA A 299 23.80 -6.36 7.52
C ALA A 299 22.96 -5.60 8.57
N ASP A 300 23.15 -4.28 8.69
CA ASP A 300 22.39 -3.44 9.62
C ASP A 300 20.91 -3.34 9.19
N ALA A 301 20.68 -3.21 7.88
CA ALA A 301 19.32 -3.22 7.32
C ALA A 301 18.60 -4.56 7.59
N ALA A 302 19.28 -5.68 7.40
CA ALA A 302 18.76 -7.01 7.69
C ALA A 302 18.42 -7.18 9.18
N ASN A 303 19.34 -6.75 10.07
CA ASN A 303 19.10 -6.77 11.52
C ASN A 303 17.91 -5.91 11.94
N ALA A 304 17.76 -4.71 11.37
CA ALA A 304 16.63 -3.82 11.65
C ALA A 304 15.29 -4.47 11.33
N LEU A 305 15.18 -5.24 10.25
CA LEU A 305 13.96 -5.95 9.87
C LEU A 305 13.52 -7.00 10.89
N GLY A 306 14.43 -7.51 11.72
CA GLY A 306 14.09 -8.46 12.78
C GLY A 306 13.06 -7.96 13.79
N SER A 307 12.94 -6.64 13.95
CA SER A 307 11.97 -5.98 14.84
C SER A 307 10.85 -5.24 14.09
N PHE A 308 10.74 -5.44 12.79
CA PHE A 308 9.68 -4.80 12.00
C PHE A 308 8.31 -5.41 12.30
N ILE A 309 7.34 -4.54 12.51
CA ILE A 309 5.92 -4.87 12.71
C ILE A 309 5.13 -4.29 11.55
N ASN A 310 4.44 -5.15 10.79
CA ASN A 310 3.69 -4.71 9.62
C ASN A 310 2.49 -3.82 9.99
N ALA A 311 1.97 -3.12 9.01
CA ALA A 311 0.70 -2.41 9.15
C ALA A 311 -0.43 -3.38 9.45
N ARG A 312 -1.51 -2.87 10.08
CA ARG A 312 -2.70 -3.68 10.34
C ARG A 312 -3.27 -4.28 9.06
N ARG A 313 -3.99 -5.40 9.21
CA ARG A 313 -4.61 -6.12 8.10
C ARG A 313 -3.60 -6.62 7.06
N ARG A 314 -2.42 -7.09 7.51
CA ARG A 314 -1.40 -7.75 6.69
C ARG A 314 -1.06 -9.08 7.34
N LEU A 315 -1.92 -10.09 7.11
CA LEU A 315 -1.95 -11.37 7.81
C LEU A 315 -1.92 -11.17 9.35
N GLU A 316 -2.70 -10.18 9.80
CA GLU A 316 -2.77 -9.78 11.21
C GLU A 316 -3.50 -10.85 12.03
N LEU A 317 -2.86 -11.35 13.07
CA LEU A 317 -3.53 -12.22 14.03
C LEU A 317 -4.58 -11.43 14.83
N ARG A 318 -5.86 -11.77 14.65
CA ARG A 318 -6.97 -11.12 15.35
C ARG A 318 -7.27 -11.75 16.70
N GLY A 319 -6.99 -13.03 16.82
CA GLY A 319 -7.19 -13.77 18.06
C GLY A 319 -7.35 -15.27 17.86
N GLU A 320 -7.54 -15.95 18.98
CA GLU A 320 -7.81 -17.38 19.03
C GLU A 320 -9.03 -17.63 19.94
N ALA A 321 -9.95 -18.45 19.48
CA ALA A 321 -11.15 -18.85 20.25
C ALA A 321 -11.46 -20.33 19.99
N ASN A 322 -11.68 -21.09 21.04
CA ASN A 322 -11.98 -22.54 20.98
C ASN A 322 -10.99 -23.35 20.11
N GLY A 323 -9.71 -22.96 20.10
CA GLY A 323 -8.67 -23.61 19.31
C GLY A 323 -8.71 -23.23 17.81
N VAL A 324 -9.49 -22.24 17.41
CA VAL A 324 -9.54 -21.67 16.06
C VAL A 324 -8.79 -20.35 16.04
N THR A 325 -7.83 -20.21 15.13
CA THR A 325 -7.04 -18.98 14.98
C THR A 325 -7.59 -18.14 13.82
N VAL A 326 -7.77 -16.83 14.04
CA VAL A 326 -8.35 -15.90 13.03
C VAL A 326 -7.31 -14.85 12.63
N TYR A 327 -7.14 -14.69 11.33
CA TYR A 327 -6.28 -13.68 10.69
C TYR A 327 -7.11 -12.71 9.83
N ASP A 328 -6.64 -11.47 9.72
CA ASP A 328 -7.21 -10.43 8.85
C ASP A 328 -6.16 -9.97 7.84
N ASP A 329 -6.51 -9.96 6.55
CA ASP A 329 -5.63 -9.48 5.49
C ASP A 329 -6.34 -8.50 4.55
N PHE A 330 -5.59 -7.63 3.96
CA PHE A 330 -6.10 -6.62 3.02
C PHE A 330 -5.98 -7.06 1.55
N ALA A 331 -5.63 -8.30 1.28
CA ALA A 331 -5.49 -8.82 -0.08
C ALA A 331 -6.82 -8.64 -0.86
N HIS A 332 -6.74 -7.94 -1.98
CA HIS A 332 -7.90 -7.58 -2.80
C HIS A 332 -7.62 -7.75 -4.31
N HIS A 333 -6.62 -8.55 -4.65
CA HIS A 333 -6.26 -8.98 -6.00
C HIS A 333 -5.88 -10.47 -5.97
N PRO A 334 -6.18 -11.27 -7.02
CA PRO A 334 -5.88 -12.71 -7.03
C PRO A 334 -4.43 -13.05 -6.67
N THR A 335 -3.46 -12.33 -7.22
CA THR A 335 -2.03 -12.50 -6.90
C THR A 335 -1.75 -12.32 -5.41
N ALA A 336 -2.32 -11.28 -4.78
CA ALA A 336 -2.14 -11.01 -3.35
C ALA A 336 -2.82 -12.08 -2.48
N ILE A 337 -4.04 -12.51 -2.85
CA ILE A 337 -4.79 -13.58 -2.17
C ILE A 337 -3.97 -14.88 -2.18
N LEU A 338 -3.47 -15.28 -3.35
CA LEU A 338 -2.63 -16.47 -3.49
C LEU A 338 -1.37 -16.38 -2.63
N ALA A 339 -0.70 -15.23 -2.63
CA ALA A 339 0.52 -15.00 -1.85
C ALA A 339 0.26 -15.09 -0.33
N THR A 340 -0.83 -14.47 0.15
CA THR A 340 -1.21 -14.52 1.57
C THR A 340 -1.58 -15.93 2.01
N LEU A 341 -2.39 -16.65 1.22
CA LEU A 341 -2.73 -18.04 1.51
C LEU A 341 -1.50 -18.98 1.48
N ALA A 342 -0.57 -18.76 0.54
CA ALA A 342 0.69 -19.50 0.49
C ALA A 342 1.55 -19.23 1.74
N ALA A 343 1.62 -17.98 2.20
CA ALA A 343 2.32 -17.60 3.42
C ALA A 343 1.71 -18.27 4.66
N LEU A 344 0.39 -18.22 4.79
CA LEU A 344 -0.31 -18.89 5.90
C LEU A 344 -0.09 -20.40 5.86
N ARG A 345 -0.18 -21.02 4.68
CA ARG A 345 0.09 -22.45 4.50
C ARG A 345 1.52 -22.82 4.88
N GLY A 346 2.51 -22.00 4.53
CA GLY A 346 3.90 -22.18 4.96
C GLY A 346 4.07 -22.14 6.48
N LYS A 347 3.32 -21.25 7.15
CA LYS A 347 3.32 -21.08 8.61
C LYS A 347 2.68 -22.25 9.35
N VAL A 348 1.49 -22.69 8.91
CA VAL A 348 0.68 -23.68 9.63
C VAL A 348 0.97 -25.13 9.19
N GLY A 349 1.71 -25.31 8.10
CA GLY A 349 2.04 -26.65 7.56
C GLY A 349 0.94 -27.25 6.70
N GLY A 350 1.21 -28.43 6.14
CA GLY A 350 0.34 -29.10 5.17
C GLY A 350 -0.90 -29.79 5.77
N THR A 351 -0.95 -30.01 7.07
CA THR A 351 -2.01 -30.77 7.75
C THR A 351 -3.08 -29.88 8.40
N ALA A 352 -2.74 -28.65 8.76
CA ALA A 352 -3.69 -27.71 9.34
C ALA A 352 -4.69 -27.24 8.28
N ARG A 353 -5.98 -27.14 8.65
CA ARG A 353 -7.01 -26.68 7.73
C ARG A 353 -7.05 -25.14 7.71
N ILE A 354 -7.09 -24.58 6.50
CA ILE A 354 -7.24 -23.15 6.24
C ILE A 354 -8.62 -22.90 5.65
N ILE A 355 -9.40 -22.04 6.29
CA ILE A 355 -10.69 -21.53 5.82
C ILE A 355 -10.47 -20.12 5.32
N ALA A 356 -10.70 -19.86 4.02
CA ALA A 356 -10.64 -18.53 3.45
C ALA A 356 -12.03 -17.88 3.42
N VAL A 357 -12.14 -16.64 3.89
CA VAL A 357 -13.35 -15.83 3.82
C VAL A 357 -13.05 -14.60 2.99
N LEU A 358 -13.75 -14.38 1.88
CA LEU A 358 -13.46 -13.30 0.94
C LEU A 358 -14.71 -12.49 0.58
N GLU A 359 -14.56 -11.16 0.62
CA GLU A 359 -15.49 -10.20 0.02
C GLU A 359 -14.81 -9.47 -1.15
N PRO A 360 -15.34 -9.51 -2.38
CA PRO A 360 -14.83 -8.70 -3.49
C PRO A 360 -15.09 -7.20 -3.25
N ARG A 361 -14.08 -6.45 -2.78
CA ARG A 361 -14.24 -5.04 -2.36
C ARG A 361 -13.52 -4.02 -3.22
N SER A 362 -12.38 -4.36 -3.85
CA SER A 362 -11.67 -3.41 -4.72
C SER A 362 -12.51 -3.07 -5.97
N ASN A 363 -12.26 -1.92 -6.58
CA ASN A 363 -12.98 -1.52 -7.79
C ASN A 363 -12.78 -2.53 -8.91
N THR A 364 -11.55 -3.00 -9.12
CA THR A 364 -11.21 -4.04 -10.11
C THR A 364 -12.00 -5.34 -9.87
N MET A 365 -12.07 -5.83 -8.62
CA MET A 365 -12.87 -7.00 -8.26
C MET A 365 -14.36 -6.76 -8.48
N LYS A 366 -14.90 -5.61 -8.05
CA LYS A 366 -16.32 -5.26 -8.23
C LYS A 366 -16.71 -5.20 -9.70
N MET A 367 -15.83 -4.76 -10.59
CA MET A 367 -16.05 -4.76 -12.04
C MET A 367 -16.00 -6.17 -12.66
N GLY A 368 -15.54 -7.18 -11.93
CA GLY A 368 -15.45 -8.56 -12.40
C GLY A 368 -14.27 -8.87 -13.32
N ILE A 369 -13.31 -7.96 -13.46
CA ILE A 369 -12.19 -8.08 -14.40
C ILE A 369 -11.29 -9.26 -14.04
N CYS A 370 -11.05 -9.50 -12.75
CA CYS A 370 -10.25 -10.62 -12.27
C CYS A 370 -11.09 -11.80 -11.73
N LYS A 371 -12.38 -11.87 -12.09
CA LYS A 371 -13.32 -12.89 -11.56
C LYS A 371 -12.83 -14.31 -11.80
N ASP A 372 -12.34 -14.58 -13.01
CA ASP A 372 -11.93 -15.92 -13.43
C ASP A 372 -10.63 -16.37 -12.72
N ASP A 373 -9.83 -15.45 -12.21
CA ASP A 373 -8.61 -15.72 -11.46
C ASP A 373 -8.86 -15.92 -9.94
N LEU A 374 -10.06 -15.60 -9.43
CA LEU A 374 -10.36 -15.70 -8.01
C LEU A 374 -10.36 -17.15 -7.52
N ALA A 375 -11.06 -18.07 -8.18
CA ALA A 375 -11.10 -19.47 -7.77
C ALA A 375 -9.70 -20.12 -7.75
N PRO A 376 -8.84 -19.96 -8.79
CA PRO A 376 -7.46 -20.42 -8.72
C PRO A 376 -6.65 -19.81 -7.58
N SER A 377 -6.84 -18.51 -7.27
CA SER A 377 -6.11 -17.82 -6.20
C SER A 377 -6.43 -18.35 -4.80
N LEU A 378 -7.62 -18.93 -4.61
CA LEU A 378 -8.07 -19.54 -3.37
C LEU A 378 -7.62 -20.99 -3.19
N GLY A 379 -6.95 -21.59 -4.16
CA GLY A 379 -6.60 -23.03 -4.19
C GLY A 379 -5.66 -23.52 -3.08
N ARG A 380 -5.14 -22.63 -2.22
CA ARG A 380 -4.36 -22.99 -1.03
C ARG A 380 -5.22 -23.11 0.25
N ALA A 381 -6.48 -22.68 0.20
CA ALA A 381 -7.44 -22.92 1.26
C ALA A 381 -8.07 -24.31 1.12
N ASP A 382 -8.46 -24.90 2.25
CA ASP A 382 -9.17 -26.19 2.29
C ASP A 382 -10.66 -26.01 2.17
N GLU A 383 -11.18 -24.84 2.53
CA GLU A 383 -12.58 -24.47 2.42
C GLU A 383 -12.71 -22.95 2.21
N VAL A 384 -13.73 -22.54 1.44
CA VAL A 384 -13.89 -21.15 1.00
C VAL A 384 -15.29 -20.64 1.32
N PHE A 385 -15.38 -19.42 1.84
CA PHE A 385 -16.62 -18.69 2.09
C PHE A 385 -16.58 -17.34 1.39
N LEU A 386 -17.57 -17.05 0.55
CA LEU A 386 -17.64 -15.84 -0.27
C LEU A 386 -18.83 -14.98 0.14
N LEU A 387 -18.58 -13.70 0.41
CA LEU A 387 -19.66 -12.73 0.61
C LEU A 387 -20.02 -12.08 -0.72
N GLN A 388 -21.32 -12.13 -1.09
CA GLN A 388 -21.84 -11.43 -2.26
C GLN A 388 -22.11 -9.96 -1.92
N PRO A 389 -21.35 -8.98 -2.47
CA PRO A 389 -21.67 -7.57 -2.29
C PRO A 389 -22.97 -7.19 -3.01
N THR A 390 -23.69 -6.22 -2.46
CA THR A 390 -25.04 -5.83 -2.95
C THR A 390 -25.05 -5.14 -4.32
N HIS A 391 -23.93 -4.63 -4.81
CA HIS A 391 -23.88 -3.75 -5.99
C HIS A 391 -22.76 -4.13 -6.96
N ILE A 392 -22.55 -5.44 -7.20
CA ILE A 392 -21.62 -5.89 -8.24
C ILE A 392 -22.38 -6.56 -9.40
N PRO A 393 -21.90 -6.44 -10.66
CA PRO A 393 -22.61 -6.93 -11.86
C PRO A 393 -22.49 -8.45 -12.09
N TRP A 394 -21.85 -9.19 -11.19
CA TRP A 394 -21.59 -10.62 -11.30
C TRP A 394 -21.89 -11.35 -9.98
N GLN A 395 -21.94 -12.68 -10.01
CA GLN A 395 -22.34 -13.49 -8.85
C GLN A 395 -21.14 -14.26 -8.30
N VAL A 396 -20.86 -14.16 -6.99
CA VAL A 396 -19.81 -14.94 -6.33
C VAL A 396 -20.07 -16.45 -6.37
N ALA A 397 -21.32 -16.85 -6.61
CA ALA A 397 -21.70 -18.24 -6.85
C ALA A 397 -20.89 -18.87 -7.98
N GLU A 398 -20.62 -18.13 -9.06
CA GLU A 398 -19.82 -18.61 -10.20
C GLU A 398 -18.37 -18.92 -9.77
N VAL A 399 -17.80 -18.11 -8.87
CA VAL A 399 -16.48 -18.37 -8.29
C VAL A 399 -16.53 -19.58 -7.36
N ALA A 400 -17.58 -19.71 -6.54
CA ALA A 400 -17.75 -20.86 -5.66
C ALA A 400 -17.84 -22.18 -6.44
N GLU A 401 -18.57 -22.20 -7.55
CA GLU A 401 -18.69 -23.35 -8.44
C GLU A 401 -17.37 -23.70 -9.15
N ALA A 402 -16.53 -22.71 -9.41
CA ALA A 402 -15.20 -22.89 -10.03
C ALA A 402 -14.11 -23.35 -9.04
N CYS A 403 -14.35 -23.26 -7.73
CA CYS A 403 -13.42 -23.74 -6.71
C CYS A 403 -13.34 -25.28 -6.72
N VAL A 404 -12.11 -25.80 -6.57
CA VAL A 404 -11.88 -27.26 -6.48
C VAL A 404 -12.26 -27.79 -5.10
N GLN A 405 -12.00 -27.01 -4.05
CA GLN A 405 -12.35 -27.31 -2.67
C GLN A 405 -13.80 -26.90 -2.37
N PRO A 406 -14.40 -27.39 -1.28
CA PRO A 406 -15.71 -26.93 -0.84
C PRO A 406 -15.78 -25.41 -0.74
N ALA A 407 -16.79 -24.84 -1.37
CA ALA A 407 -16.99 -23.39 -1.40
C ALA A 407 -18.45 -23.03 -1.16
N HIS A 408 -18.67 -22.03 -0.33
CA HIS A 408 -19.96 -21.56 0.12
C HIS A 408 -20.09 -20.06 -0.11
N TRP A 409 -21.30 -19.55 -0.22
CA TRP A 409 -21.51 -18.12 -0.34
C TRP A 409 -22.81 -17.66 0.33
N SER A 410 -22.87 -16.38 0.67
CA SER A 410 -24.06 -15.70 1.18
C SER A 410 -24.07 -14.24 0.76
N GLY A 411 -25.27 -13.66 0.62
CA GLY A 411 -25.44 -12.21 0.46
C GLY A 411 -25.54 -11.44 1.77
N ASP A 412 -25.54 -12.17 2.89
CA ASP A 412 -25.68 -11.59 4.23
C ASP A 412 -24.48 -11.97 5.10
N VAL A 413 -23.91 -10.94 5.76
CA VAL A 413 -22.68 -11.09 6.57
C VAL A 413 -22.89 -11.99 7.77
N ASP A 414 -24.01 -11.84 8.48
CA ASP A 414 -24.28 -12.61 9.69
C ASP A 414 -24.52 -14.07 9.35
N THR A 415 -25.25 -14.34 8.26
CA THR A 415 -25.45 -15.69 7.73
C THR A 415 -24.12 -16.34 7.34
N LEU A 416 -23.24 -15.61 6.65
CA LEU A 416 -21.92 -16.12 6.27
C LEU A 416 -21.06 -16.43 7.50
N ALA A 417 -21.04 -15.53 8.48
CA ALA A 417 -20.32 -15.71 9.74
C ALA A 417 -20.82 -16.96 10.49
N ASP A 418 -22.14 -17.16 10.57
CA ASP A 418 -22.75 -18.35 11.17
C ASP A 418 -22.36 -19.65 10.46
N MET A 419 -22.26 -19.62 9.12
CA MET A 419 -21.78 -20.76 8.33
C MET A 419 -20.33 -21.09 8.66
N VAL A 420 -19.45 -20.08 8.70
CA VAL A 420 -18.03 -20.23 9.07
C VAL A 420 -17.90 -20.81 10.49
N VAL A 421 -18.63 -20.25 11.46
CA VAL A 421 -18.59 -20.72 12.86
C VAL A 421 -19.06 -22.17 13.01
N LYS A 422 -20.12 -22.57 12.27
CA LYS A 422 -20.62 -23.97 12.28
C LYS A 422 -19.64 -24.95 11.64
N THR A 423 -18.83 -24.50 10.70
CA THR A 423 -17.88 -25.34 9.97
C THR A 423 -16.55 -25.46 10.68
N ALA A 424 -16.13 -24.38 11.39
CA ALA A 424 -14.83 -24.30 12.04
C ALA A 424 -14.67 -25.35 13.17
N GLN A 425 -13.47 -25.93 13.26
CA GLN A 425 -13.08 -26.95 14.23
C GLN A 425 -11.78 -26.53 14.94
N PRO A 426 -11.53 -27.03 16.17
CA PRO A 426 -10.25 -26.79 16.84
C PRO A 426 -9.07 -27.20 15.96
N GLY A 427 -8.09 -26.32 15.83
CA GLY A 427 -6.93 -26.49 14.94
C GLY A 427 -7.07 -25.81 13.58
N ASP A 428 -8.24 -25.22 13.27
CA ASP A 428 -8.43 -24.46 12.02
C ASP A 428 -7.82 -23.07 12.08
N HIS A 429 -7.45 -22.58 10.89
CA HIS A 429 -6.96 -21.23 10.67
C HIS A 429 -7.92 -20.50 9.70
N ILE A 430 -8.57 -19.46 10.16
CA ILE A 430 -9.49 -18.64 9.35
C ILE A 430 -8.75 -17.41 8.87
N LEU A 431 -8.75 -17.17 7.56
CA LEU A 431 -8.22 -15.97 6.92
C LEU A 431 -9.38 -15.17 6.31
N VAL A 432 -9.56 -13.93 6.79
CA VAL A 432 -10.60 -13.00 6.33
C VAL A 432 -10.00 -11.90 5.50
#